data_69e6b62ac0a99fcfe7a3fb8c40d3233e
#
_entry.id   69e6b62ac0a99fcfe7a3fb8c40d3233e
#
_cell.length_a   1.000
_cell.length_b   1.000
_cell.length_c   1.000
_cell.angle_alpha   90.00
_cell.angle_beta   90.00
_cell.angle_gamma   90.00
#
_symmetry.space_group_name_H-M   'P 1'
#
loop_
_entity.id
_entity.type
_entity.pdbx_description
1 polymer ?
#
loop_
_entity_poly.entity_id
_entity_poly.type
_entity_poly.pdbx_seq_one_letter_code
_entity_poly.pdbx_strand_id
1 'polypeptide(L)'
;SYVIGNYRHEPRILESEDIKKPEEAEEMPSLVDFRPDDFAGAHKESNWLFPKFAEKKLTKKINGMFSFTTDGNPLMGETSVKGLWTANAVWITHSGGVGKAMAEWIVNGEPELDVRQGDINRFHQHHHVRKYLRARGKQNYKEVYDIIHPLQQMEQPRPLRRSPFYNRLEGQKAYFF
;
A
#
# COMPACT_ATOMS: atom_id res chain seq x y z
N SER A 1 -21.54 -13.33 10.73
CA SER A 1 -20.12 -13.31 11.08
C SER A 1 -19.57 -11.88 10.94
N TYR A 2 -18.59 -11.57 11.75
CA TYR A 2 -17.88 -10.28 11.70
C TYR A 2 -16.47 -10.51 11.23
N VAL A 3 -15.94 -9.54 10.47
CA VAL A 3 -14.55 -9.55 10.01
C VAL A 3 -13.87 -8.29 10.56
N ILE A 4 -12.70 -8.46 11.13
CA ILE A 4 -11.88 -7.37 11.68
C ILE A 4 -10.59 -7.35 10.88
N GLY A 5 -10.31 -6.22 10.22
CA GLY A 5 -9.05 -5.97 9.52
C GLY A 5 -8.17 -5.00 10.28
N ASN A 6 -6.87 -5.03 10.01
CA ASN A 6 -5.89 -4.15 10.63
C ASN A 6 -4.82 -3.70 9.63
N TYR A 7 -4.53 -2.39 9.65
CA TYR A 7 -3.47 -1.75 8.87
C TYR A 7 -2.46 -1.02 9.75
N ARG A 8 -2.83 -0.66 10.99
CA ARG A 8 -1.98 0.06 11.94
C ARG A 8 -0.99 -0.86 12.65
N HIS A 9 -0.10 -1.46 11.90
CA HIS A 9 1.03 -2.22 12.42
C HIS A 9 2.27 -1.93 11.58
N GLU A 10 3.45 -2.36 12.01
CA GLU A 10 4.65 -2.22 11.20
C GLU A 10 4.60 -3.19 10.02
N PRO A 11 4.45 -2.70 8.77
CA PRO A 11 4.34 -3.57 7.62
C PRO A 11 5.68 -4.24 7.31
N ARG A 12 5.62 -5.52 6.94
CA ARG A 12 6.76 -6.25 6.41
C ARG A 12 6.78 -6.11 4.90
N ILE A 13 7.93 -5.70 4.39
CA ILE A 13 8.16 -5.72 2.95
C ILE A 13 8.68 -7.10 2.59
N LEU A 14 8.01 -7.74 1.65
CA LEU A 14 8.44 -8.97 1.02
C LEU A 14 9.11 -8.63 -0.31
N GLU A 15 10.21 -9.25 -0.58
CA GLU A 15 10.83 -9.20 -1.92
C GLU A 15 10.23 -10.31 -2.79
N SER A 16 10.45 -10.25 -4.08
CA SER A 16 9.92 -11.27 -5.00
C SER A 16 10.38 -12.68 -4.67
N GLU A 17 11.58 -12.80 -4.12
CA GLU A 17 12.21 -14.04 -3.71
C GLU A 17 11.54 -14.67 -2.46
N ASP A 18 10.87 -13.85 -1.64
CA ASP A 18 10.16 -14.29 -0.44
C ASP A 18 8.76 -14.85 -0.75
N ILE A 19 8.29 -14.68 -1.98
CA ILE A 19 6.96 -15.14 -2.40
C ILE A 19 7.05 -16.62 -2.78
N LYS A 20 6.26 -17.45 -2.12
CA LYS A 20 6.16 -18.88 -2.45
C LYS A 20 5.71 -19.06 -3.89
N LYS A 21 6.25 -20.06 -4.55
CA LYS A 21 5.72 -20.48 -5.85
C LYS A 21 4.36 -21.15 -5.68
N PRO A 22 3.51 -21.16 -6.72
CA PRO A 22 2.18 -21.78 -6.63
C PRO A 22 2.21 -23.25 -6.14
N GLU A 23 3.21 -24.00 -6.56
CA GLU A 23 3.41 -25.41 -6.16
C GLU A 23 3.89 -25.60 -4.72
N GLU A 24 4.41 -24.54 -4.08
CA GLU A 24 4.89 -24.56 -2.71
C GLU A 24 3.85 -24.02 -1.70
N ALA A 25 2.73 -23.50 -2.20
CA ALA A 25 1.68 -22.89 -1.40
C ALA A 25 0.56 -23.90 -1.11
N GLU A 26 0.14 -24.01 0.16
CA GLU A 26 -0.97 -24.91 0.55
C GLU A 26 -2.32 -24.43 -0.01
N GLU A 27 -2.58 -23.12 0.05
CA GLU A 27 -3.80 -22.50 -0.52
C GLU A 27 -3.43 -21.59 -1.70
N MET A 28 -2.74 -20.48 -1.41
CA MET A 28 -2.27 -19.51 -2.43
C MET A 28 -0.98 -18.83 -1.99
N PRO A 29 -0.10 -18.44 -2.93
CA PRO A 29 1.19 -17.81 -2.60
C PRO A 29 1.09 -16.52 -1.81
N SER A 30 -0.03 -15.81 -1.90
CA SER A 30 -0.27 -14.54 -1.21
C SER A 30 -0.66 -14.69 0.26
N LEU A 31 -0.93 -15.89 0.74
CA LEU A 31 -1.20 -16.14 2.15
C LEU A 31 0.10 -16.40 2.91
N VAL A 32 0.24 -15.74 4.05
CA VAL A 32 1.36 -15.88 4.97
C VAL A 32 0.85 -16.16 6.38
N ASP A 33 1.74 -16.58 7.27
CA ASP A 33 1.37 -16.94 8.64
C ASP A 33 0.72 -15.78 9.37
N PHE A 34 -0.37 -16.06 10.07
CA PHE A 34 -1.04 -15.09 10.93
C PHE A 34 -0.14 -14.67 12.08
N ARG A 35 -0.04 -13.37 12.30
CA ARG A 35 0.78 -12.77 13.34
C ARG A 35 -0.09 -12.15 14.43
N PRO A 36 -0.21 -12.79 15.60
CA PRO A 36 -1.03 -12.29 16.70
C PRO A 36 -0.64 -10.88 17.15
N ASP A 37 0.66 -10.58 17.20
CA ASP A 37 1.17 -9.30 17.67
C ASP A 37 0.75 -8.14 16.77
N ASP A 38 0.77 -8.34 15.45
CA ASP A 38 0.33 -7.33 14.48
C ASP A 38 -1.19 -7.05 14.62
N PHE A 39 -1.96 -8.05 15.06
CA PHE A 39 -3.41 -7.96 15.21
C PHE A 39 -3.86 -7.52 16.62
N ALA A 40 -3.00 -7.59 17.61
CA ALA A 40 -3.35 -7.41 19.03
C ALA A 40 -4.02 -6.05 19.30
N GLY A 41 -3.51 -4.97 18.68
CA GLY A 41 -4.08 -3.63 18.81
C GLY A 41 -5.53 -3.55 18.32
N ALA A 42 -5.76 -4.01 17.10
CA ALA A 42 -7.10 -4.03 16.50
C ALA A 42 -8.09 -4.92 17.26
N HIS A 43 -7.61 -6.05 17.78
CA HIS A 43 -8.43 -6.93 18.60
C HIS A 43 -8.85 -6.27 19.93
N LYS A 44 -7.92 -5.58 20.59
CA LYS A 44 -8.20 -4.80 21.81
C LYS A 44 -9.22 -3.69 21.56
N GLU A 45 -9.04 -2.90 20.51
CA GLU A 45 -9.96 -1.83 20.12
C GLU A 45 -11.35 -2.36 19.75
N SER A 46 -11.40 -3.47 19.02
CA SER A 46 -12.66 -4.12 18.65
C SER A 46 -13.44 -4.60 19.88
N ASN A 47 -12.74 -5.15 20.86
CA ASN A 47 -13.36 -5.60 22.11
C ASN A 47 -13.85 -4.41 22.98
N TRP A 48 -13.17 -3.27 22.90
CA TRP A 48 -13.62 -2.05 23.55
C TRP A 48 -14.88 -1.47 22.89
N LEU A 49 -14.92 -1.43 21.56
CA LEU A 49 -16.09 -0.96 20.81
C LEU A 49 -17.29 -1.91 20.92
N PHE A 50 -17.02 -3.20 20.94
CA PHE A 50 -18.03 -4.26 21.00
C PHE A 50 -17.68 -5.27 22.09
N PRO A 51 -18.01 -5.01 23.37
CA PRO A 51 -17.60 -5.86 24.49
C PRO A 51 -17.97 -7.35 24.35
N LYS A 52 -19.05 -7.65 23.65
CA LYS A 52 -19.45 -9.05 23.35
C LYS A 52 -18.44 -9.81 22.49
N PHE A 53 -17.50 -9.14 21.82
CA PHE A 53 -16.46 -9.79 21.05
C PHE A 53 -15.37 -10.41 21.93
N ALA A 54 -15.13 -9.82 23.12
CA ALA A 54 -14.17 -10.37 24.07
C ALA A 54 -14.50 -11.81 24.52
N GLU A 55 -15.79 -12.17 24.48
CA GLU A 55 -16.28 -13.50 24.83
C GLU A 55 -16.19 -14.51 23.67
N LYS A 56 -15.84 -14.04 22.47
CA LYS A 56 -15.84 -14.86 21.26
C LYS A 56 -14.43 -15.27 20.85
N LYS A 57 -14.32 -16.51 20.39
CA LYS A 57 -13.07 -16.99 19.78
C LYS A 57 -12.99 -16.56 18.33
N LEU A 58 -11.79 -16.23 17.86
CA LEU A 58 -11.51 -16.04 16.45
C LEU A 58 -11.65 -17.40 15.73
N THR A 59 -12.62 -17.49 14.82
CA THR A 59 -12.91 -18.73 14.10
C THR A 59 -12.02 -18.91 12.87
N LYS A 60 -11.65 -17.82 12.21
CA LYS A 60 -10.74 -17.82 11.07
C LYS A 60 -9.74 -16.67 11.22
N LYS A 61 -8.49 -16.93 10.88
CA LYS A 61 -7.39 -15.97 10.92
C LYS A 61 -6.72 -15.99 9.56
N ILE A 62 -6.50 -14.83 8.99
CA ILE A 62 -5.90 -14.67 7.67
C ILE A 62 -4.84 -13.58 7.76
N ASN A 63 -3.72 -13.82 7.15
CA ASN A 63 -2.71 -12.80 6.87
C ASN A 63 -2.33 -12.92 5.40
N GLY A 64 -2.32 -11.81 4.69
CA GLY A 64 -2.09 -11.82 3.26
C GLY A 64 -1.14 -10.72 2.81
N MET A 65 -0.50 -10.97 1.68
CA MET A 65 0.34 -9.99 1.03
C MET A 65 -0.49 -8.98 0.24
N PHE A 66 -0.06 -7.74 0.29
CA PHE A 66 -0.59 -6.66 -0.56
C PHE A 66 0.44 -6.22 -1.58
N SER A 67 -0.02 -6.01 -2.81
CA SER A 67 0.68 -5.16 -3.76
C SER A 67 0.28 -3.71 -3.44
N PHE A 68 1.24 -2.90 -2.96
CA PHE A 68 0.96 -1.58 -2.43
C PHE A 68 1.91 -0.54 -3.00
N THR A 69 1.35 0.51 -3.60
CA THR A 69 2.13 1.61 -4.18
C THR A 69 2.48 2.68 -3.14
N THR A 70 3.37 3.58 -3.48
CA THR A 70 3.79 4.67 -2.60
C THR A 70 2.72 5.74 -2.37
N ASP A 71 1.67 5.74 -3.16
CA ASP A 71 0.51 6.64 -3.07
C ASP A 71 -0.82 5.93 -2.84
N GLY A 72 -0.82 4.59 -2.76
CA GLY A 72 -2.02 3.77 -2.51
C GLY A 72 -2.94 3.61 -3.73
N ASN A 73 -2.65 4.25 -4.84
CA ASN A 73 -3.43 4.14 -6.07
C ASN A 73 -2.95 2.97 -6.94
N PRO A 74 -3.81 2.41 -7.79
CA PRO A 74 -3.41 1.32 -8.68
C PRO A 74 -2.31 1.71 -9.67
N LEU A 75 -1.67 0.72 -10.27
CA LEU A 75 -0.79 0.85 -11.42
C LEU A 75 -1.53 0.37 -12.66
N MET A 76 -1.94 1.30 -13.51
CA MET A 76 -2.76 1.04 -14.70
C MET A 76 -2.10 1.61 -15.95
N GLY A 77 -2.29 0.98 -17.09
CA GLY A 77 -1.91 1.51 -18.38
C GLY A 77 -0.87 0.67 -19.12
N GLU A 78 -0.46 1.18 -20.26
CA GLU A 78 0.58 0.57 -21.07
C GLU A 78 1.96 0.85 -20.47
N THR A 79 2.76 -0.19 -20.36
CA THR A 79 4.14 -0.08 -19.87
C THR A 79 5.06 0.52 -20.94
N SER A 80 6.34 0.69 -20.61
CA SER A 80 7.36 1.08 -21.58
C SER A 80 7.55 0.05 -22.72
N VAL A 81 7.02 -1.15 -22.56
CA VAL A 81 7.00 -2.19 -23.59
C VAL A 81 5.66 -2.12 -24.32
N LYS A 82 5.71 -1.71 -25.60
CA LYS A 82 4.49 -1.56 -26.42
C LYS A 82 3.67 -2.85 -26.47
N GLY A 83 2.39 -2.72 -26.22
CA GLY A 83 1.44 -3.84 -26.16
C GLY A 83 1.39 -4.55 -24.81
N LEU A 84 2.27 -4.23 -23.87
CA LEU A 84 2.24 -4.79 -22.52
C LEU A 84 1.50 -3.84 -21.57
N TRP A 85 0.32 -4.25 -21.17
CA TRP A 85 -0.56 -3.51 -20.28
C TRP A 85 -0.54 -4.09 -18.86
N THR A 86 -0.76 -3.26 -17.86
CA THR A 86 -0.82 -3.66 -16.46
C THR A 86 -2.02 -3.04 -15.74
N ALA A 87 -2.57 -3.79 -14.78
CA ALA A 87 -3.54 -3.32 -13.80
C ALA A 87 -3.23 -3.99 -12.47
N ASN A 88 -2.29 -3.43 -11.71
CA ASN A 88 -1.79 -3.97 -10.45
C ASN A 88 -2.12 -3.07 -9.26
N ALA A 89 -1.97 -3.58 -8.04
CA ALA A 89 -2.27 -2.87 -6.80
C ALA A 89 -3.70 -2.30 -6.76
N VAL A 90 -4.64 -3.02 -7.36
CA VAL A 90 -6.05 -2.63 -7.46
C VAL A 90 -6.79 -3.09 -6.20
N TRP A 91 -7.43 -2.16 -5.51
CA TRP A 91 -8.32 -2.49 -4.41
C TRP A 91 -9.56 -3.21 -4.94
N ILE A 92 -10.07 -4.19 -4.20
CA ILE A 92 -11.28 -4.94 -4.59
C ILE A 92 -12.43 -3.99 -4.92
N THR A 93 -12.60 -2.93 -4.14
CA THR A 93 -13.63 -1.91 -4.34
C THR A 93 -13.50 -1.12 -5.64
N HIS A 94 -12.31 -1.05 -6.22
CA HIS A 94 -12.02 -0.34 -7.47
C HIS A 94 -12.02 -1.25 -8.70
N SER A 95 -12.04 -2.57 -8.52
CA SER A 95 -11.76 -3.54 -9.58
C SER A 95 -12.70 -3.43 -10.79
N GLY A 96 -14.00 -3.19 -10.57
CA GLY A 96 -14.96 -3.02 -11.65
C GLY A 96 -14.67 -1.78 -12.51
N GLY A 97 -14.40 -0.63 -11.86
CA GLY A 97 -14.04 0.61 -12.54
C GLY A 97 -12.71 0.53 -13.27
N VAL A 98 -11.71 -0.09 -12.64
CA VAL A 98 -10.42 -0.34 -13.28
C VAL A 98 -10.55 -1.22 -14.50
N GLY A 99 -11.34 -2.31 -14.41
CA GLY A 99 -11.59 -3.21 -15.55
C GLY A 99 -12.24 -2.49 -16.73
N LYS A 100 -13.27 -1.65 -16.48
CA LYS A 100 -13.91 -0.82 -17.51
C LYS A 100 -12.91 0.13 -18.14
N ALA A 101 -12.23 0.93 -17.33
CA ALA A 101 -11.28 1.93 -17.81
C ALA A 101 -10.13 1.32 -18.62
N MET A 102 -9.60 0.18 -18.18
CA MET A 102 -8.55 -0.53 -18.94
C MET A 102 -9.05 -1.05 -20.28
N ALA A 103 -10.26 -1.60 -20.32
CA ALA A 103 -10.85 -2.07 -21.57
C ALA A 103 -11.05 -0.93 -22.58
N GLU A 104 -11.59 0.20 -22.13
CA GLU A 104 -11.74 1.41 -22.94
C GLU A 104 -10.40 1.94 -23.44
N TRP A 105 -9.41 1.99 -22.56
CA TRP A 105 -8.07 2.49 -22.91
C TRP A 105 -7.39 1.63 -23.98
N ILE A 106 -7.48 0.31 -23.85
CA ILE A 106 -6.90 -0.62 -24.81
C ILE A 106 -7.61 -0.54 -26.17
N VAL A 107 -8.95 -0.43 -26.17
CA VAL A 107 -9.75 -0.49 -27.40
C VAL A 107 -9.86 0.86 -28.09
N ASN A 108 -10.07 1.93 -27.33
CA ASN A 108 -10.36 3.26 -27.85
C ASN A 108 -9.15 4.20 -27.82
N GLY A 109 -8.06 3.80 -27.15
CA GLY A 109 -6.87 4.63 -26.94
C GLY A 109 -6.95 5.56 -25.74
N GLU A 110 -8.13 5.72 -25.15
CA GLU A 110 -8.35 6.53 -23.92
C GLU A 110 -9.57 6.01 -23.14
N PRO A 111 -9.55 6.07 -21.81
CA PRO A 111 -10.72 5.78 -20.98
C PRO A 111 -11.66 7.00 -20.88
N GLU A 112 -12.95 6.75 -20.66
CA GLU A 112 -13.94 7.78 -20.41
C GLU A 112 -13.68 8.56 -19.10
N LEU A 113 -13.19 7.84 -18.08
CA LEU A 113 -12.89 8.39 -16.77
C LEU A 113 -11.44 8.91 -16.71
N ASP A 114 -11.23 9.98 -15.96
CA ASP A 114 -9.89 10.45 -15.63
C ASP A 114 -9.18 9.46 -14.69
N VAL A 115 -8.23 8.72 -15.24
CA VAL A 115 -7.44 7.70 -14.52
C VAL A 115 -5.99 8.14 -14.23
N ARG A 116 -5.67 9.43 -14.36
CA ARG A 116 -4.29 9.93 -14.17
C ARG A 116 -3.69 9.52 -12.82
N GLN A 117 -4.49 9.43 -11.78
CA GLN A 117 -4.01 8.97 -10.47
C GLN A 117 -3.61 7.49 -10.44
N GLY A 118 -4.10 6.71 -11.40
CA GLY A 118 -3.75 5.29 -11.55
C GLY A 118 -2.73 5.02 -12.64
N ASP A 119 -2.42 5.98 -13.50
CA ASP A 119 -1.50 5.80 -14.63
C ASP A 119 -0.12 5.37 -14.15
N ILE A 120 0.40 4.27 -14.70
CA ILE A 120 1.74 3.77 -14.38
C ILE A 120 2.84 4.80 -14.67
N ASN A 121 2.62 5.69 -15.64
CA ASN A 121 3.57 6.73 -16.05
C ASN A 121 3.59 7.95 -15.13
N ARG A 122 2.75 8.01 -14.08
CA ARG A 122 2.75 9.10 -13.10
C ARG A 122 4.01 9.17 -12.24
N PHE A 123 4.79 8.09 -12.20
CA PHE A 123 5.99 8.02 -11.40
C PHE A 123 7.23 8.49 -12.15
N HIS A 124 8.00 9.36 -11.52
CA HIS A 124 9.31 9.80 -12.01
C HIS A 124 10.41 8.84 -11.58
N GLN A 125 11.59 8.94 -12.21
CA GLN A 125 12.73 8.05 -11.96
C GLN A 125 13.12 7.92 -10.47
N HIS A 126 13.02 8.99 -9.67
CA HIS A 126 13.36 8.93 -8.25
C HIS A 126 12.40 8.04 -7.44
N HIS A 127 11.19 7.80 -7.92
CA HIS A 127 10.24 6.89 -7.28
C HIS A 127 10.63 5.42 -7.43
N HIS A 128 11.56 5.08 -8.32
CA HIS A 128 12.02 3.71 -8.53
C HIS A 128 13.15 3.31 -7.58
N VAL A 129 13.63 4.21 -6.73
CA VAL A 129 14.68 3.91 -5.75
C VAL A 129 14.12 3.04 -4.63
N ARG A 130 14.66 1.83 -4.44
CA ARG A 130 14.18 0.87 -3.41
C ARG A 130 14.03 1.49 -2.02
N LYS A 131 14.99 2.31 -1.60
CA LYS A 131 14.92 2.98 -0.29
C LYS A 131 13.72 3.92 -0.18
N TYR A 132 13.40 4.64 -1.26
CA TYR A 132 12.20 5.48 -1.33
C TYR A 132 10.93 4.63 -1.28
N LEU A 133 10.83 3.62 -2.15
CA LEU A 133 9.67 2.73 -2.22
C LEU A 133 9.35 2.10 -0.86
N ARG A 134 10.38 1.58 -0.18
CA ARG A 134 10.21 0.93 1.13
C ARG A 134 9.75 1.90 2.21
N ALA A 135 10.41 3.04 2.34
CA ALA A 135 10.09 4.02 3.38
C ALA A 135 8.71 4.64 3.16
N ARG A 136 8.43 5.06 1.93
CA ARG A 136 7.17 5.71 1.57
C ARG A 136 5.99 4.74 1.59
N GLY A 137 6.18 3.54 1.04
CA GLY A 137 5.16 2.51 1.02
C GLY A 137 4.77 2.04 2.42
N LYS A 138 5.74 1.90 3.34
CA LYS A 138 5.47 1.58 4.74
C LYS A 138 4.61 2.62 5.43
N GLN A 139 4.95 3.90 5.31
CA GLN A 139 4.16 4.97 5.91
C GLN A 139 2.76 5.00 5.31
N ASN A 140 2.67 4.98 3.99
CA ASN A 140 1.38 5.04 3.31
C ASN A 140 0.46 3.85 3.68
N TYR A 141 1.01 2.65 3.81
CA TYR A 141 0.26 1.47 4.26
C TYR A 141 -0.29 1.65 5.68
N LYS A 142 0.52 2.14 6.61
CA LYS A 142 0.10 2.33 8.02
C LYS A 142 -1.00 3.37 8.16
N GLU A 143 -0.96 4.40 7.33
CA GLU A 143 -1.80 5.59 7.42
C GLU A 143 -2.99 5.58 6.44
N VAL A 144 -3.17 4.52 5.66
CA VAL A 144 -4.17 4.46 4.59
C VAL A 144 -5.60 4.72 5.05
N TYR A 145 -5.91 4.45 6.30
CA TYR A 145 -7.21 4.76 6.93
C TYR A 145 -7.12 5.83 8.01
N ASP A 146 -6.01 6.52 8.13
CA ASP A 146 -5.86 7.59 9.08
C ASP A 146 -6.56 8.87 8.58
N ILE A 147 -6.95 9.71 9.54
CA ILE A 147 -7.45 11.03 9.24
C ILE A 147 -6.25 11.91 8.89
N ILE A 148 -6.16 12.33 7.64
CA ILE A 148 -5.13 13.25 7.18
C ILE A 148 -5.62 14.67 7.44
N HIS A 149 -4.92 15.40 8.30
CA HIS A 149 -5.22 16.80 8.58
C HIS A 149 -4.75 17.71 7.43
N PRO A 150 -5.43 18.85 7.20
CA PRO A 150 -4.96 19.83 6.23
C PRO A 150 -3.50 20.21 6.47
N LEU A 151 -2.71 20.30 5.41
CA LEU A 151 -1.28 20.61 5.44
C LEU A 151 -0.38 19.57 6.13
N GLN A 152 -0.92 18.43 6.55
CA GLN A 152 -0.11 17.34 7.07
C GLN A 152 0.85 16.85 5.99
N GLN A 153 2.13 16.83 6.35
CA GLN A 153 3.21 16.38 5.46
C GLN A 153 3.51 14.91 5.72
N MET A 154 3.92 14.21 4.66
CA MET A 154 4.47 12.88 4.82
C MET A 154 5.87 12.95 5.45
N GLU A 155 6.09 12.20 6.50
CA GLU A 155 7.37 12.17 7.21
C GLU A 155 8.41 11.33 6.47
N GLN A 156 7.98 10.23 5.89
CA GLN A 156 8.86 9.35 5.14
C GLN A 156 8.76 9.59 3.62
N PRO A 157 9.86 9.52 2.92
CA PRO A 157 11.22 9.10 3.30
C PRO A 157 12.18 10.24 3.69
N ARG A 158 11.82 11.07 4.62
CA ARG A 158 12.68 12.17 5.10
C ARG A 158 13.68 11.70 6.17
N PRO A 159 14.95 12.10 6.10
CA PRO A 159 15.63 12.83 5.04
C PRO A 159 16.35 11.88 4.07
N LEU A 160 15.67 11.37 3.04
CA LEU A 160 16.29 10.46 2.07
C LEU A 160 17.32 11.16 1.19
N ARG A 161 17.01 12.38 0.77
CA ARG A 161 17.93 13.27 0.06
C ARG A 161 18.23 14.48 0.94
N ARG A 162 19.49 14.85 1.03
CA ARG A 162 19.95 16.00 1.80
C ARG A 162 20.68 16.99 0.90
N SER A 163 20.38 18.28 1.06
CA SER A 163 21.19 19.31 0.44
C SER A 163 22.57 19.36 1.09
N PRO A 164 23.58 19.95 0.45
CA PRO A 164 24.89 20.18 1.08
C PRO A 164 24.81 20.96 2.38
N PHE A 165 23.77 21.76 2.56
CA PHE A 165 23.57 22.59 3.75
C PHE A 165 22.73 21.92 4.84
N TYR A 166 22.20 20.71 4.60
CA TYR A 166 21.26 20.06 5.51
C TYR A 166 21.75 20.01 6.96
N ASN A 167 22.93 19.45 7.19
CA ASN A 167 23.46 19.30 8.56
C ASN A 167 23.67 20.66 9.27
N ARG A 168 24.03 21.69 8.51
CA ARG A 168 24.20 23.04 9.05
C ARG A 168 22.86 23.64 9.45
N LEU A 169 21.85 23.48 8.61
CA LEU A 169 20.50 23.96 8.90
C LEU A 169 19.88 23.19 10.07
N GLU A 170 20.08 21.86 10.13
CA GLU A 170 19.63 21.03 11.25
C GLU A 170 20.26 21.48 12.57
N GLY A 171 21.58 21.76 12.58
CA GLY A 171 22.27 22.30 13.75
C GLY A 171 21.77 23.69 14.19
N GLN A 172 21.20 24.45 13.27
CA GLN A 172 20.55 25.75 13.54
C GLN A 172 19.06 25.62 13.88
N LYS A 173 18.56 24.39 14.03
CA LYS A 173 17.14 24.08 14.30
C LYS A 173 16.18 24.66 13.25
N ALA A 174 16.61 24.68 11.98
CA ALA A 174 15.74 25.07 10.88
C ALA A 174 14.55 24.10 10.76
N TYR A 175 13.40 24.62 10.37
CA TYR A 175 12.23 23.81 10.06
C TYR A 175 12.35 23.25 8.65
N PHE A 176 12.12 21.93 8.51
CA PHE A 176 12.11 21.25 7.21
C PHE A 176 10.68 20.84 6.85
N PHE A 177 10.26 21.26 5.68
CA PHE A 177 8.96 20.91 5.11
C PHE A 177 8.96 19.53 4.47
#